data_d821ace2a213dd494f22b474ebbecf1c
#
_entry.id   d821ace2a213dd494f22b474ebbecf1c
#
_cell.length_a   1.000
_cell.length_b   1.000
_cell.length_c   1.000
_cell.angle_alpha   90.00
_cell.angle_beta   90.00
_cell.angle_gamma   90.00
#
_symmetry.space_group_name_H-M   'P 1'
#
loop_
_entity.id
_entity.type
_entity.pdbx_description
1 polymer ?
#
loop_
_entity_poly.entity_id
_entity_poly.type
_entity_poly.pdbx_seq_one_letter_code
_entity_poly.pdbx_strand_id
1 'polypeptide(L)'
;MDDQNRISIVHADITTLHVDAIVNAANNTLLGGGGVDGAIHKAAGAKLLDECRQLHGCATGEAKLTKGYNLPANFVIHTVGPIWHGGHNHEAEKLKACYENSLHIATQHSFKTIAFSAISTGVYRYPAIAATKIAVATVLQYLKENTLPHKVIFCCYSDDMEHIYRSVLHDFMQVSDTL
;
A
#
# COMPACT_ATOMS: atom_id res chain seq x y z
N MET A 1 9.57 -15.03 15.38
CA MET A 1 10.12 -14.13 14.34
C MET A 1 9.94 -12.69 14.83
N ASP A 2 11.00 -11.94 14.84
CA ASP A 2 10.94 -10.55 15.26
C ASP A 2 10.18 -9.75 14.18
N ASP A 3 9.03 -9.18 14.54
CA ASP A 3 8.18 -8.43 13.60
C ASP A 3 8.90 -7.23 13.00
N GLN A 4 9.92 -6.72 13.66
CA GLN A 4 10.76 -5.61 13.19
C GLN A 4 11.50 -5.96 11.89
N ASN A 5 11.91 -7.22 11.73
CA ASN A 5 12.62 -7.68 10.53
C ASN A 5 11.69 -7.96 9.34
N ARG A 6 10.36 -7.88 9.57
CA ARG A 6 9.36 -8.13 8.52
C ARG A 6 9.00 -6.87 7.72
N ILE A 7 9.45 -5.69 8.16
CA ILE A 7 9.18 -4.41 7.48
C ILE A 7 10.47 -3.84 6.92
N SER A 8 10.42 -3.43 5.65
CA SER A 8 11.51 -2.71 4.99
C SER A 8 10.98 -1.42 4.39
N ILE A 9 11.83 -0.42 4.32
CA ILE A 9 11.57 0.84 3.63
C ILE A 9 12.58 0.97 2.50
N VAL A 10 12.10 1.21 1.28
CA VAL A 10 12.96 1.38 0.11
C VAL A 10 12.57 2.65 -0.64
N HIS A 11 13.56 3.30 -1.25
CA HIS A 11 13.35 4.38 -2.20
C HIS A 11 13.57 3.78 -3.60
N ALA A 12 12.48 3.53 -4.31
CA ALA A 12 12.51 2.85 -5.59
C ALA A 12 11.24 3.12 -6.39
N ASP A 13 11.27 2.73 -7.65
CA ASP A 13 10.07 2.65 -8.49
C ASP A 13 9.38 1.33 -8.19
N ILE A 14 8.16 1.39 -7.67
CA ILE A 14 7.39 0.21 -7.25
C ILE A 14 7.15 -0.77 -8.42
N THR A 15 7.11 -0.27 -9.66
CA THR A 15 6.89 -1.09 -10.86
C THR A 15 8.08 -2.00 -11.18
N THR A 16 9.21 -1.83 -10.52
CA THR A 16 10.42 -2.62 -10.74
C THR A 16 10.63 -3.71 -9.69
N LEU A 17 9.79 -3.78 -8.67
CA LEU A 17 9.98 -4.68 -7.54
C LEU A 17 9.54 -6.11 -7.85
N HIS A 18 10.40 -7.06 -7.51
CA HIS A 18 10.14 -8.51 -7.61
C HIS A 18 9.53 -8.99 -6.29
N VAL A 19 8.22 -8.83 -6.16
CA VAL A 19 7.43 -9.24 -5.00
C VAL A 19 6.22 -10.03 -5.46
N ASP A 20 5.52 -10.69 -4.55
CA ASP A 20 4.28 -11.38 -4.92
C ASP A 20 3.21 -10.39 -5.38
N ALA A 21 3.06 -9.28 -4.68
CA ALA A 21 2.11 -8.24 -5.06
C ALA A 21 2.64 -6.85 -4.73
N ILE A 22 2.34 -5.89 -5.60
CA ILE A 22 2.45 -4.46 -5.29
C ILE A 22 1.06 -3.91 -5.01
N VAL A 23 0.98 -2.91 -4.13
CA VAL A 23 -0.29 -2.26 -3.77
C VAL A 23 -0.37 -0.92 -4.48
N ASN A 24 -1.36 -0.80 -5.35
CA ASN A 24 -1.64 0.39 -6.13
C ASN A 24 -2.58 1.33 -5.37
N ALA A 25 -2.28 2.61 -5.36
CA ALA A 25 -3.18 3.66 -4.90
C ALA A 25 -4.08 4.07 -6.08
N ALA A 26 -5.19 3.36 -6.24
CA ALA A 26 -6.12 3.52 -7.34
C ALA A 26 -7.20 4.57 -7.04
N ASN A 27 -7.98 4.92 -8.06
CA ASN A 27 -9.23 5.64 -7.89
C ASN A 27 -10.42 4.68 -7.92
N ASN A 28 -11.63 5.18 -7.64
CA ASN A 28 -12.83 4.36 -7.52
C ASN A 28 -13.20 3.62 -8.80
N THR A 29 -12.80 4.11 -9.97
CA THR A 29 -13.10 3.45 -11.25
C THR A 29 -12.20 2.25 -11.53
N LEU A 30 -10.98 2.22 -10.98
CA LEU A 30 -9.91 1.28 -11.28
C LEU A 30 -9.43 1.34 -12.74
N LEU A 31 -9.76 2.38 -13.47
CA LEU A 31 -9.47 2.47 -14.91
C LEU A 31 -8.22 3.29 -15.24
N GLY A 32 -7.31 3.43 -14.27
CA GLY A 32 -6.09 4.18 -14.44
C GLY A 32 -6.23 5.63 -14.03
N GLY A 33 -5.12 6.33 -14.03
CA GLY A 33 -5.03 7.74 -13.64
C GLY A 33 -3.61 8.23 -13.73
N GLY A 34 -3.26 9.23 -12.94
CA GLY A 34 -1.91 9.77 -12.85
C GLY A 34 -1.09 9.13 -11.73
N GLY A 35 0.10 9.67 -11.48
CA GLY A 35 0.98 9.23 -10.40
C GLY A 35 1.34 7.75 -10.49
N VAL A 36 1.36 7.07 -9.33
CA VAL A 36 1.73 5.64 -9.26
C VAL A 36 0.74 4.76 -10.02
N ASP A 37 -0.55 5.10 -10.01
CA ASP A 37 -1.59 4.37 -10.73
C ASP A 37 -1.29 4.34 -12.24
N GLY A 38 -1.01 5.51 -12.82
CA GLY A 38 -0.60 5.61 -14.23
C GLY A 38 0.68 4.85 -14.54
N ALA A 39 1.67 4.91 -13.66
CA ALA A 39 2.93 4.19 -13.84
C ALA A 39 2.73 2.68 -13.82
N ILE A 40 1.90 2.17 -12.91
CA ILE A 40 1.60 0.74 -12.81
C ILE A 40 0.85 0.26 -14.06
N HIS A 41 -0.17 0.98 -14.51
CA HIS A 41 -0.90 0.61 -15.73
C HIS A 41 0.00 0.62 -16.96
N LYS A 42 0.88 1.60 -17.07
CA LYS A 42 1.83 1.68 -18.19
C LYS A 42 2.80 0.51 -18.20
N ALA A 43 3.37 0.18 -17.04
CA ALA A 43 4.34 -0.91 -16.92
C ALA A 43 3.70 -2.29 -17.10
N ALA A 44 2.49 -2.48 -16.60
CA ALA A 44 1.75 -3.74 -16.70
C ALA A 44 1.24 -4.03 -18.11
N GLY A 45 0.92 -2.99 -18.88
CA GLY A 45 0.35 -3.11 -20.21
C GLY A 45 -1.18 -3.17 -20.21
N ALA A 46 -1.76 -3.21 -21.40
CA ALA A 46 -3.21 -3.08 -21.63
C ALA A 46 -4.08 -4.16 -20.96
N LYS A 47 -3.53 -5.34 -20.74
CA LYS A 47 -4.27 -6.44 -20.11
C LYS A 47 -4.68 -6.15 -18.67
N LEU A 48 -3.90 -5.34 -17.94
CA LEU A 48 -4.27 -4.93 -16.60
C LEU A 48 -5.56 -4.12 -16.62
N LEU A 49 -5.67 -3.15 -17.53
CA LEU A 49 -6.87 -2.35 -17.69
C LEU A 49 -8.08 -3.22 -18.05
N ASP A 50 -7.90 -4.22 -18.92
CA ASP A 50 -8.98 -5.14 -19.30
C ASP A 50 -9.50 -5.91 -18.08
N GLU A 51 -8.62 -6.41 -17.23
CA GLU A 51 -9.03 -7.09 -16.00
C GLU A 51 -9.70 -6.12 -15.02
N CYS A 52 -9.18 -4.92 -14.86
CA CYS A 52 -9.76 -3.89 -13.99
C CYS A 52 -11.19 -3.51 -14.38
N ARG A 53 -11.49 -3.45 -15.69
CA ARG A 53 -12.86 -3.20 -16.18
C ARG A 53 -13.85 -4.23 -15.67
N GLN A 54 -13.44 -5.49 -15.55
CA GLN A 54 -14.29 -6.58 -15.09
C GLN A 54 -14.57 -6.52 -13.58
N LEU A 55 -13.81 -5.73 -12.83
CA LEU A 55 -14.01 -5.55 -11.40
C LEU A 55 -15.10 -4.54 -11.05
N HIS A 56 -15.53 -3.71 -12.00
CA HIS A 56 -16.62 -2.72 -11.84
C HIS A 56 -16.35 -1.72 -10.70
N GLY A 57 -15.11 -1.22 -10.61
CA GLY A 57 -14.73 -0.25 -9.61
C GLY A 57 -14.40 -0.83 -8.25
N CYS A 58 -14.11 0.06 -7.30
CA CYS A 58 -13.74 -0.29 -5.94
C CYS A 58 -14.12 0.87 -5.02
N ALA A 59 -14.77 0.57 -3.91
CA ALA A 59 -15.15 1.60 -2.93
C ALA A 59 -13.93 2.09 -2.14
N THR A 60 -13.99 3.33 -1.66
CA THR A 60 -12.94 3.89 -0.81
C THR A 60 -12.76 3.04 0.45
N GLY A 61 -11.53 2.68 0.76
CA GLY A 61 -11.18 1.80 1.87
C GLY A 61 -11.14 0.32 1.52
N GLU A 62 -11.69 -0.09 0.40
CA GLU A 62 -11.66 -1.47 -0.06
C GLU A 62 -10.43 -1.76 -0.93
N ALA A 63 -10.21 -3.04 -1.23
CA ALA A 63 -9.12 -3.50 -2.08
C ALA A 63 -9.57 -4.65 -2.97
N LYS A 64 -9.03 -4.71 -4.19
CA LYS A 64 -9.31 -5.76 -5.17
C LYS A 64 -8.01 -6.23 -5.83
N LEU A 65 -7.96 -7.50 -6.20
CA LEU A 65 -6.78 -8.15 -6.74
C LEU A 65 -6.88 -8.35 -8.24
N THR A 66 -5.77 -8.10 -8.95
CA THR A 66 -5.57 -8.49 -10.35
C THR A 66 -4.21 -9.17 -10.51
N LYS A 67 -3.98 -9.77 -11.68
CA LYS A 67 -2.65 -10.20 -12.07
C LYS A 67 -1.76 -8.98 -12.39
N GLY A 68 -0.44 -9.20 -12.36
CA GLY A 68 0.55 -8.14 -12.64
C GLY A 68 0.93 -8.00 -14.12
N TYR A 69 0.61 -8.97 -14.94
CA TYR A 69 0.92 -9.01 -16.39
C TYR A 69 2.41 -8.76 -16.66
N ASN A 70 2.77 -7.64 -17.29
CA ASN A 70 4.17 -7.34 -17.64
C ASN A 70 5.02 -6.84 -16.46
N LEU A 71 4.43 -6.64 -15.29
CA LEU A 71 5.18 -6.25 -14.09
C LEU A 71 6.05 -7.40 -13.58
N PRO A 72 7.20 -7.13 -12.93
CA PRO A 72 7.93 -8.16 -12.18
C PRO A 72 7.10 -8.75 -11.05
N ALA A 73 6.25 -7.94 -10.40
CA ALA A 73 5.29 -8.44 -9.41
C ALA A 73 4.24 -9.33 -10.07
N ASN A 74 3.90 -10.44 -9.43
CA ASN A 74 2.94 -11.39 -9.97
C ASN A 74 1.50 -10.86 -9.94
N PHE A 75 1.18 -10.03 -8.96
CA PHE A 75 -0.16 -9.50 -8.72
C PHE A 75 -0.12 -8.01 -8.38
N VAL A 76 -1.28 -7.38 -8.55
CA VAL A 76 -1.51 -6.00 -8.09
C VAL A 76 -2.73 -6.01 -7.17
N ILE A 77 -2.57 -5.45 -5.99
CA ILE A 77 -3.67 -5.15 -5.07
C ILE A 77 -4.04 -3.69 -5.28
N HIS A 78 -5.25 -3.42 -5.76
CA HIS A 78 -5.74 -2.07 -6.00
C HIS A 78 -6.57 -1.65 -4.80
N THR A 79 -6.15 -0.61 -4.09
CA THR A 79 -6.91 -0.04 -2.98
C THR A 79 -7.18 1.44 -3.23
N VAL A 80 -8.30 1.93 -2.77
CA VAL A 80 -8.76 3.30 -3.01
C VAL A 80 -8.71 4.06 -1.71
N GLY A 81 -7.70 4.92 -1.57
CA GLY A 81 -7.56 5.77 -0.40
C GLY A 81 -8.54 6.93 -0.39
N PRO A 82 -8.79 7.53 0.78
CA PRO A 82 -9.66 8.68 0.89
C PRO A 82 -9.00 9.95 0.34
N ILE A 83 -9.82 10.85 -0.19
CA ILE A 83 -9.41 12.23 -0.48
C ILE A 83 -9.43 12.98 0.85
N TRP A 84 -8.40 13.77 1.11
CA TRP A 84 -8.32 14.55 2.35
C TRP A 84 -9.27 15.76 2.31
N HIS A 85 -10.16 15.84 3.29
CA HIS A 85 -11.12 16.93 3.47
C HIS A 85 -11.02 17.53 4.89
N GLY A 86 -9.82 17.55 5.46
CA GLY A 86 -9.56 18.15 6.78
C GLY A 86 -9.67 17.18 7.96
N GLY A 87 -9.92 15.90 7.73
CA GLY A 87 -9.96 14.88 8.77
C GLY A 87 -11.33 14.65 9.41
N HIS A 88 -12.41 15.24 8.86
CA HIS A 88 -13.77 15.16 9.43
C HIS A 88 -14.69 14.16 8.70
N ASN A 89 -14.20 13.49 7.66
CA ASN A 89 -14.97 12.55 6.83
C ASN A 89 -14.50 11.09 6.99
N HIS A 90 -14.06 10.70 8.17
CA HIS A 90 -13.57 9.34 8.46
C HIS A 90 -12.37 8.94 7.61
N GLU A 91 -11.54 9.91 7.21
CA GLU A 91 -10.39 9.64 6.35
C GLU A 91 -9.38 8.69 7.02
N ALA A 92 -9.15 8.84 8.34
CA ALA A 92 -8.23 7.98 9.07
C ALA A 92 -8.67 6.51 9.07
N GLU A 93 -9.96 6.26 9.32
CA GLU A 93 -10.53 4.91 9.31
C GLU A 93 -10.50 4.30 7.90
N LYS A 94 -10.79 5.10 6.88
CA LYS A 94 -10.75 4.66 5.48
C LYS A 94 -9.34 4.34 5.03
N LEU A 95 -8.36 5.15 5.41
CA LEU A 95 -6.95 4.88 5.08
C LEU A 95 -6.46 3.62 5.80
N LYS A 96 -6.78 3.46 7.06
CA LYS A 96 -6.49 2.23 7.82
C LYS A 96 -7.09 1.01 7.13
N ALA A 97 -8.35 1.09 6.69
CA ALA A 97 -9.02 0.00 5.97
C ALA A 97 -8.29 -0.38 4.68
N CYS A 98 -7.71 0.58 3.96
CA CYS A 98 -6.91 0.29 2.77
C CYS A 98 -5.74 -0.65 3.09
N TYR A 99 -5.01 -0.38 4.16
CA TYR A 99 -3.89 -1.23 4.57
C TYR A 99 -4.36 -2.58 5.09
N GLU A 100 -5.40 -2.61 5.93
CA GLU A 100 -5.95 -3.87 6.46
C GLU A 100 -6.49 -4.76 5.34
N ASN A 101 -7.30 -4.23 4.45
CA ASN A 101 -7.91 -4.99 3.36
C ASN A 101 -6.86 -5.50 2.37
N SER A 102 -5.83 -4.71 2.09
CA SER A 102 -4.70 -5.15 1.25
C SER A 102 -3.94 -6.30 1.90
N LEU A 103 -3.68 -6.22 3.21
CA LEU A 103 -3.01 -7.29 3.96
C LEU A 103 -3.88 -8.55 4.03
N HIS A 104 -5.19 -8.43 4.17
CA HIS A 104 -6.12 -9.58 4.13
C HIS A 104 -6.04 -10.32 2.80
N ILE A 105 -6.00 -9.61 1.68
CA ILE A 105 -5.83 -10.21 0.36
C ILE A 105 -4.50 -10.97 0.30
N ALA A 106 -3.42 -10.38 0.80
CA ALA A 106 -2.11 -11.02 0.83
C ALA A 106 -2.14 -12.33 1.63
N THR A 107 -2.78 -12.33 2.79
CA THR A 107 -2.91 -13.53 3.63
C THR A 107 -3.76 -14.60 2.95
N GLN A 108 -4.91 -14.23 2.37
CA GLN A 108 -5.82 -15.15 1.69
C GLN A 108 -5.17 -15.85 0.49
N HIS A 109 -4.30 -15.16 -0.22
CA HIS A 109 -3.59 -15.69 -1.39
C HIS A 109 -2.20 -16.26 -1.05
N SER A 110 -1.86 -16.34 0.23
CA SER A 110 -0.56 -16.84 0.71
C SER A 110 0.63 -16.08 0.14
N PHE A 111 0.49 -14.78 -0.08
CA PHE A 111 1.59 -13.95 -0.53
C PHE A 111 2.62 -13.80 0.60
N LYS A 112 3.89 -13.99 0.26
CA LYS A 112 5.00 -13.88 1.21
C LYS A 112 5.55 -12.46 1.28
N THR A 113 5.54 -11.75 0.15
CA THR A 113 6.11 -10.41 0.03
C THR A 113 5.13 -9.48 -0.66
N ILE A 114 4.88 -8.33 -0.04
CA ILE A 114 4.09 -7.27 -0.67
C ILE A 114 4.80 -5.93 -0.50
N ALA A 115 4.56 -5.02 -1.45
CA ALA A 115 5.10 -3.67 -1.40
C ALA A 115 3.96 -2.66 -1.51
N PHE A 116 3.89 -1.75 -0.55
CA PHE A 116 2.91 -0.66 -0.54
C PHE A 116 3.47 0.60 -1.19
N SER A 117 2.66 1.23 -2.04
CA SER A 117 2.83 2.64 -2.39
C SER A 117 2.32 3.52 -1.24
N ALA A 118 2.64 4.81 -1.29
CA ALA A 118 2.16 5.78 -0.31
C ALA A 118 0.72 6.20 -0.66
N ILE A 119 -0.26 5.62 0.02
CA ILE A 119 -1.68 5.80 -0.28
C ILE A 119 -2.16 7.17 0.18
N SER A 120 -2.95 7.86 -0.64
CA SER A 120 -3.61 9.16 -0.39
C SER A 120 -2.71 10.37 -0.24
N THR A 121 -1.37 10.23 -0.30
CA THR A 121 -0.44 11.34 -0.04
C THR A 121 -0.08 12.16 -1.28
N GLY A 122 -0.51 11.75 -2.45
CA GLY A 122 -0.33 12.50 -3.70
C GLY A 122 -1.45 13.52 -3.91
N VAL A 123 -2.16 13.40 -5.03
CA VAL A 123 -3.24 14.33 -5.41
C VAL A 123 -4.41 14.34 -4.42
N TYR A 124 -4.56 13.28 -3.60
CA TYR A 124 -5.60 13.23 -2.56
C TYR A 124 -5.24 14.03 -1.31
N ARG A 125 -4.01 14.52 -1.20
CA ARG A 125 -3.55 15.52 -0.23
C ARG A 125 -3.63 15.12 1.24
N TYR A 126 -3.66 13.83 1.55
CA TYR A 126 -3.55 13.40 2.95
C TYR A 126 -2.21 13.87 3.52
N PRO A 127 -2.17 14.50 4.71
CA PRO A 127 -0.89 14.92 5.31
C PRO A 127 0.06 13.73 5.45
N ALA A 128 1.27 13.87 4.93
CA ALA A 128 2.21 12.74 4.76
C ALA A 128 2.57 12.07 6.09
N ILE A 129 2.86 12.86 7.13
CA ILE A 129 3.23 12.29 8.44
C ILE A 129 2.05 11.54 9.06
N ALA A 130 0.84 12.12 9.02
CA ALA A 130 -0.36 11.48 9.56
C ALA A 130 -0.69 10.18 8.80
N ALA A 131 -0.60 10.20 7.47
CA ALA A 131 -0.83 9.02 6.64
C ALA A 131 0.19 7.92 6.93
N THR A 132 1.46 8.28 7.09
CA THR A 132 2.54 7.33 7.37
C THR A 132 2.36 6.68 8.75
N LYS A 133 1.93 7.44 9.75
CA LYS A 133 1.63 6.88 11.09
C LYS A 133 0.54 5.81 11.00
N ILE A 134 -0.51 6.05 10.23
CA ILE A 134 -1.58 5.08 10.02
C ILE A 134 -1.05 3.83 9.31
N ALA A 135 -0.27 4.01 8.24
CA ALA A 135 0.31 2.90 7.49
C ALA A 135 1.18 2.00 8.37
N VAL A 136 2.13 2.61 9.09
CA VAL A 136 3.08 1.87 9.93
C VAL A 136 2.37 1.18 11.10
N ALA A 137 1.50 1.90 11.82
CA ALA A 137 0.76 1.34 12.94
C ALA A 137 -0.12 0.16 12.51
N THR A 138 -0.83 0.29 11.39
CA THR A 138 -1.73 -0.75 10.88
C THR A 138 -0.95 -2.00 10.47
N VAL A 139 0.15 -1.84 9.74
CA VAL A 139 0.98 -2.97 9.31
C VAL A 139 1.62 -3.65 10.51
N LEU A 140 2.18 -2.91 11.46
CA LEU A 140 2.76 -3.49 12.67
C LEU A 140 1.75 -4.31 13.45
N GLN A 141 0.55 -3.78 13.67
CA GLN A 141 -0.52 -4.49 14.38
C GLN A 141 -0.94 -5.76 13.64
N TYR A 142 -1.10 -5.68 12.32
CA TYR A 142 -1.48 -6.82 11.50
C TYR A 142 -0.44 -7.94 11.57
N LEU A 143 0.84 -7.61 11.48
CA LEU A 143 1.93 -8.58 11.49
C LEU A 143 2.10 -9.26 12.85
N LYS A 144 1.69 -8.63 13.95
CA LYS A 144 1.67 -9.27 15.27
C LYS A 144 0.67 -10.43 15.34
N GLU A 145 -0.42 -10.35 14.59
CA GLU A 145 -1.54 -11.30 14.63
C GLU A 145 -1.50 -12.31 13.48
N ASN A 146 -0.65 -12.11 12.48
CA ASN A 146 -0.63 -12.90 11.26
C ASN A 146 0.80 -13.28 10.85
N THR A 147 0.99 -14.52 10.39
CA THR A 147 2.28 -14.99 9.90
C THR A 147 2.56 -14.61 8.45
N LEU A 148 1.51 -14.29 7.68
CA LEU A 148 1.62 -13.83 6.30
C LEU A 148 1.07 -12.39 6.18
N PRO A 149 1.66 -11.57 5.33
CA PRO A 149 2.89 -11.81 4.57
C PRO A 149 4.13 -11.87 5.46
N HIS A 150 5.18 -12.55 5.00
CA HIS A 150 6.45 -12.61 5.73
C HIS A 150 7.16 -11.27 5.73
N LYS A 151 7.03 -10.51 4.64
CA LYS A 151 7.70 -9.23 4.47
C LYS A 151 6.79 -8.20 3.82
N VAL A 152 6.75 -7.01 4.42
CA VAL A 152 6.07 -5.83 3.90
C VAL A 152 7.12 -4.77 3.58
N ILE A 153 7.08 -4.26 2.36
CA ILE A 153 7.95 -3.19 1.90
C ILE A 153 7.12 -1.92 1.76
N PHE A 154 7.54 -0.84 2.41
CA PHE A 154 7.04 0.49 2.11
C PHE A 154 7.92 1.11 1.03
N CYS A 155 7.37 1.26 -0.17
CA CYS A 155 8.10 1.78 -1.33
C CYS A 155 7.85 3.28 -1.46
N CYS A 156 8.90 4.07 -1.25
CA CYS A 156 8.85 5.52 -1.30
C CYS A 156 9.34 6.03 -2.65
N TYR A 157 8.63 7.01 -3.21
CA TYR A 157 8.97 7.60 -4.51
C TYR A 157 9.92 8.80 -4.41
N SER A 158 10.19 9.29 -3.19
CA SER A 158 11.05 10.45 -2.96
C SER A 158 11.86 10.30 -1.68
N ASP A 159 12.96 11.06 -1.59
CA ASP A 159 13.79 11.13 -0.38
C ASP A 159 12.96 11.63 0.82
N ASP A 160 12.08 12.61 0.61
CA ASP A 160 11.24 13.16 1.66
C ASP A 160 10.31 12.10 2.25
N MET A 161 9.66 11.30 1.42
CA MET A 161 8.79 10.22 1.87
C MET A 161 9.59 9.12 2.58
N GLU A 162 10.74 8.76 2.06
CA GLU A 162 11.62 7.78 2.70
C GLU A 162 12.00 8.25 4.12
N HIS A 163 12.40 9.51 4.25
CA HIS A 163 12.74 10.09 5.55
C HIS A 163 11.57 10.02 6.54
N ILE A 164 10.37 10.37 6.09
CA ILE A 164 9.16 10.32 6.92
C ILE A 164 8.87 8.87 7.37
N TYR A 165 8.90 7.90 6.46
CA TYR A 165 8.66 6.49 6.81
C TYR A 165 9.69 5.96 7.79
N ARG A 166 10.98 6.26 7.59
CA ARG A 166 12.05 5.82 8.51
C ARG A 166 11.90 6.44 9.88
N SER A 167 11.58 7.73 9.95
CA SER A 167 11.37 8.44 11.22
C SER A 167 10.17 7.88 11.98
N VAL A 168 9.04 7.68 11.31
CA VAL A 168 7.82 7.14 11.93
C VAL A 168 8.04 5.70 12.40
N LEU A 169 8.66 4.86 11.58
CA LEU A 169 8.95 3.48 11.95
C LEU A 169 9.88 3.42 13.17
N HIS A 170 10.92 4.26 13.20
CA HIS A 170 11.83 4.35 14.34
C HIS A 170 11.07 4.70 15.62
N ASP A 171 10.17 5.68 15.58
CA ASP A 171 9.39 6.10 16.74
C ASP A 171 8.51 4.98 17.28
N PHE A 172 7.84 4.22 16.39
CA PHE A 172 7.03 3.07 16.80
C PHE A 172 7.87 1.95 17.42
N MET A 173 9.09 1.73 16.94
CA MET A 173 9.99 0.71 17.47
C MET A 173 10.51 1.06 18.87
N GLN A 174 10.79 2.34 19.15
CA GLN A 174 11.25 2.82 20.45
C GLN A 174 10.21 2.61 21.54
N VAL A 175 8.93 2.77 21.24
CA VAL A 175 7.83 2.54 22.20
C VAL A 175 7.72 1.06 22.58
N SER A 176 8.01 0.15 21.66
CA SER A 176 7.96 -1.31 21.91
C SER A 176 9.07 -1.78 22.84
N ASP A 177 10.22 -1.10 22.84
CA ASP A 177 11.39 -1.47 23.66
C ASP A 177 11.27 -0.98 25.12
N THR A 178 10.28 -0.12 25.42
CA THR A 178 10.07 0.44 26.76
C THR A 178 8.96 -0.23 27.57
N LEU A 179 8.29 -1.23 27.03
CA LEU A 179 7.26 -2.05 27.68
C LEU A 179 7.76 -3.47 27.95
#